data_7c99e8ada2942bfa1fc5bc11bbb237ec
#
_entry.id   7c99e8ada2942bfa1fc5bc11bbb237ec
#
_cell.length_a   1.000
_cell.length_b   1.000
_cell.length_c   1.000
_cell.angle_alpha   90.00
_cell.angle_beta   90.00
_cell.angle_gamma   90.00
#
_symmetry.space_group_name_H-M   'P 1'
#
loop_
_entity.id
_entity.type
_entity.pdbx_description
1 polymer ?
#
loop_
_entity_poly.entity_id
_entity_poly.type
_entity_poly.pdbx_seq_one_letter_code
_entity_poly.pdbx_strand_id
1 'polypeptide(L)'
;MARTTLGVVAGLAAWVTIASLAGVIMRGAWPEYASVADAMTFTLPMLLARLAIGALATLAAGLVTAVIARPSLIVKLMPGALLLVVFIPIHFMLWDKFPVWYHLTFLASLVPLTYVGGKIGEARPLMPLQTAVE
;
A
#
# COMPACT_ATOMS: atom_id res chain seq x y z
N MET A 1 5.68 -15.12 -16.58
CA MET A 1 6.43 -14.78 -15.33
C MET A 1 6.92 -13.33 -15.32
N ALA A 2 7.67 -12.84 -16.29
CA ALA A 2 8.23 -11.47 -16.30
C ALA A 2 7.21 -10.34 -16.03
N ARG A 3 6.03 -10.35 -16.68
CA ARG A 3 5.00 -9.33 -16.47
C ARG A 3 4.41 -9.34 -15.04
N THR A 4 4.27 -10.51 -14.43
CA THR A 4 3.80 -10.62 -13.04
C THR A 4 4.82 -10.02 -12.08
N THR A 5 6.09 -10.38 -12.23
CA THR A 5 7.16 -9.81 -11.41
C THR A 5 7.26 -8.30 -11.59
N LEU A 6 7.22 -7.81 -12.84
CA LEU A 6 7.24 -6.37 -13.13
C LEU A 6 6.04 -5.66 -12.48
N GLY A 7 4.84 -6.22 -12.60
CA GLY A 7 3.64 -5.65 -11.99
C GLY A 7 3.74 -5.55 -10.47
N VAL A 8 4.20 -6.62 -9.82
CA VAL A 8 4.38 -6.64 -8.35
C VAL A 8 5.43 -5.62 -7.90
N VAL A 9 6.58 -5.58 -8.57
CA VAL A 9 7.66 -4.61 -8.26
C VAL A 9 7.17 -3.18 -8.46
N ALA A 10 6.46 -2.89 -9.57
CA ALA A 10 5.88 -1.58 -9.83
C ALA A 10 4.83 -1.20 -8.79
N GLY A 11 3.98 -2.14 -8.38
CA GLY A 11 3.00 -1.93 -7.32
C GLY A 11 3.64 -1.60 -5.97
N LEU A 12 4.66 -2.34 -5.57
CA LEU A 12 5.43 -2.05 -4.35
C LEU A 12 6.16 -0.69 -4.44
N ALA A 13 6.74 -0.37 -5.59
CA ALA A 13 7.36 0.93 -5.83
C ALA A 13 6.34 2.07 -5.72
N ALA A 14 5.13 1.90 -6.27
CA ALA A 14 4.05 2.86 -6.13
C ALA A 14 3.65 3.05 -4.66
N TRP A 15 3.57 1.96 -3.88
CA TRP A 15 3.30 2.02 -2.44
C TRP A 15 4.33 2.88 -1.71
N VAL A 16 5.62 2.58 -1.91
CA VAL A 16 6.72 3.31 -1.27
C VAL A 16 6.71 4.79 -1.67
N THR A 17 6.50 5.07 -2.94
CA THR A 17 6.44 6.45 -3.47
C THR A 17 5.31 7.24 -2.83
N ILE A 18 4.10 6.70 -2.82
CA ILE A 18 2.90 7.38 -2.26
C ILE A 18 3.09 7.59 -0.75
N ALA A 19 3.50 6.56 -0.01
CA ALA A 19 3.70 6.65 1.43
C ALA A 19 4.79 7.67 1.80
N SER A 20 5.90 7.70 1.05
CA SER A 20 7.01 8.63 1.28
C SER A 20 6.62 10.07 0.96
N LEU A 21 6.00 10.30 -0.21
CA LEU A 21 5.55 11.64 -0.60
C LEU A 21 4.50 12.19 0.37
N ALA A 22 3.52 11.36 0.76
CA ALA A 22 2.52 11.75 1.73
C ALA A 22 3.15 12.06 3.10
N GLY A 23 4.14 11.30 3.52
CA GLY A 23 4.91 11.58 4.74
C GLY A 23 5.63 12.92 4.71
N VAL A 24 6.27 13.26 3.57
CA VAL A 24 6.90 14.56 3.37
C VAL A 24 5.88 15.70 3.37
N ILE A 25 4.75 15.52 2.69
CA ILE A 25 3.66 16.51 2.65
C ILE A 25 3.08 16.72 4.05
N MET A 26 2.83 15.67 4.82
CA MET A 26 2.32 15.79 6.18
C MET A 26 3.28 16.57 7.08
N ARG A 27 4.57 16.31 6.99
CA ARG A 27 5.59 17.07 7.77
C ARG A 27 5.66 18.55 7.35
N GLY A 28 5.51 18.83 6.06
CA GLY A 28 5.57 20.20 5.53
C GLY A 28 4.30 21.02 5.76
N ALA A 29 3.12 20.39 5.65
CA ALA A 29 1.83 21.06 5.70
C ALA A 29 1.16 21.05 7.10
N TRP A 30 1.64 20.23 8.03
CA TRP A 30 1.06 20.07 9.36
C TRP A 30 2.13 20.25 10.45
N PRO A 31 2.36 21.48 10.96
CA PRO A 31 3.41 21.77 11.94
C PRO A 31 3.33 20.93 13.22
N GLU A 32 2.13 20.70 13.75
CA GLU A 32 1.92 19.88 14.94
C GLU A 32 2.33 18.41 14.70
N TYR A 33 2.05 17.88 13.50
CA TYR A 33 2.52 16.55 13.09
C TYR A 33 4.05 16.51 13.01
N ALA A 34 4.66 17.51 12.41
CA ALA A 34 6.12 17.60 12.27
C ALA A 34 6.82 17.61 13.64
N SER A 35 6.26 18.33 14.62
CA SER A 35 6.83 18.47 15.97
C SER A 35 6.90 17.17 16.77
N VAL A 36 6.01 16.21 16.49
CA VAL A 36 5.93 14.92 17.21
C VAL A 36 6.40 13.73 16.38
N ALA A 37 6.69 13.93 15.10
CA ALA A 37 6.95 12.84 14.16
C ALA A 37 8.19 12.01 14.52
N ASP A 38 9.25 12.64 15.04
CA ASP A 38 10.49 11.95 15.40
C ASP A 38 10.35 11.18 16.74
N ALA A 39 9.55 11.70 17.66
CA ALA A 39 9.21 11.02 18.91
C ALA A 39 8.12 9.95 18.73
N MET A 40 7.40 9.97 17.60
CA MET A 40 6.27 9.09 17.30
C MET A 40 5.11 9.19 18.31
N THR A 41 4.87 10.37 18.87
CA THR A 41 3.81 10.64 19.88
C THR A 41 2.57 11.22 19.19
N PHE A 42 1.99 10.47 18.26
CA PHE A 42 0.89 10.91 17.43
C PHE A 42 -0.45 10.95 18.16
N THR A 43 -1.24 11.97 17.87
CA THR A 43 -2.64 12.08 18.30
C THR A 43 -3.54 11.19 17.44
N LEU A 44 -4.78 10.97 17.88
CA LEU A 44 -5.74 10.16 17.12
C LEU A 44 -5.94 10.65 15.67
N PRO A 45 -6.16 11.96 15.38
CA PRO A 45 -6.26 12.43 13.99
C PRO A 45 -5.01 12.13 13.15
N MET A 46 -3.83 12.22 13.73
CA MET A 46 -2.57 11.89 13.05
C MET A 46 -2.46 10.41 12.72
N LEU A 47 -2.85 9.54 13.65
CA LEU A 47 -2.89 8.09 13.41
C LEU A 47 -3.91 7.73 12.32
N LEU A 48 -5.09 8.33 12.33
CA LEU A 48 -6.10 8.13 11.28
C LEU A 48 -5.60 8.60 9.91
N ALA A 49 -4.94 9.75 9.83
CA ALA A 49 -4.34 10.24 8.61
C ALA A 49 -3.27 9.28 8.06
N ARG A 50 -2.41 8.74 8.92
CA ARG A 50 -1.41 7.73 8.55
C ARG A 50 -2.05 6.44 8.04
N LEU A 51 -3.12 5.96 8.69
CA LEU A 51 -3.87 4.80 8.22
C LEU A 51 -4.52 5.05 6.86
N ALA A 52 -5.10 6.24 6.64
CA ALA A 52 -5.69 6.62 5.36
C ALA A 52 -4.65 6.63 4.23
N ILE A 53 -3.46 7.20 4.49
CA ILE A 53 -2.34 7.18 3.54
C ILE A 53 -1.90 5.75 3.23
N GLY A 54 -1.73 4.93 4.26
CA GLY A 54 -1.39 3.51 4.11
C GLY A 54 -2.42 2.74 3.28
N ALA A 55 -3.71 3.01 3.53
CA ALA A 55 -4.81 2.41 2.77
C ALA A 55 -4.79 2.82 1.29
N LEU A 56 -4.62 4.12 1.00
CA LEU A 56 -4.53 4.62 -0.38
C LEU A 56 -3.31 4.07 -1.11
N ALA A 57 -2.14 4.04 -0.46
CA ALA A 57 -0.92 3.46 -1.02
C ALA A 57 -1.11 1.96 -1.32
N THR A 58 -1.80 1.23 -0.44
CA THR A 58 -2.07 -0.20 -0.59
C THR A 58 -3.05 -0.49 -1.72
N LEU A 59 -4.12 0.30 -1.85
CA LEU A 59 -5.02 0.24 -3.01
C LEU A 59 -4.28 0.50 -4.31
N ALA A 60 -3.44 1.54 -4.35
CA ALA A 60 -2.64 1.87 -5.52
C ALA A 60 -1.66 0.76 -5.89
N ALA A 61 -1.01 0.11 -4.90
CA ALA A 61 -0.14 -1.03 -5.15
C ALA A 61 -0.86 -2.18 -5.86
N GLY A 62 -2.05 -2.54 -5.38
CA GLY A 62 -2.87 -3.57 -6.01
C GLY A 62 -3.31 -3.19 -7.43
N LEU A 63 -3.76 -1.94 -7.61
CA LEU A 63 -4.18 -1.40 -8.90
C LEU A 63 -3.03 -1.45 -9.92
N VAL A 64 -1.87 -0.87 -9.59
CA VAL A 64 -0.70 -0.82 -10.48
C VAL A 64 -0.24 -2.23 -10.84
N THR A 65 -0.20 -3.13 -9.86
CA THR A 65 0.15 -4.54 -10.10
C THR A 65 -0.77 -5.17 -11.14
N ALA A 66 -2.09 -5.02 -10.98
CA ALA A 66 -3.08 -5.66 -11.85
C ALA A 66 -3.14 -5.05 -13.25
N VAL A 67 -2.88 -3.75 -13.38
CA VAL A 67 -2.83 -3.06 -14.68
C VAL A 67 -1.68 -3.59 -15.56
N ILE A 68 -0.55 -3.96 -14.94
CA ILE A 68 0.66 -4.42 -15.63
C ILE A 68 0.67 -5.94 -15.80
N ALA A 69 0.30 -6.68 -14.76
CA ALA A 69 0.35 -8.13 -14.71
C ALA A 69 -0.86 -8.77 -15.42
N ARG A 70 -0.75 -10.08 -15.69
CA ARG A 70 -1.92 -10.86 -16.15
C ARG A 70 -2.90 -11.05 -14.99
N PRO A 71 -4.21 -10.91 -15.20
CA PRO A 71 -5.21 -11.08 -14.16
C PRO A 71 -5.15 -12.48 -13.52
N SER A 72 -4.97 -12.52 -12.20
CA SER A 72 -5.11 -13.74 -11.41
C SER A 72 -5.34 -13.40 -9.92
N LEU A 73 -5.87 -14.35 -9.15
CA LEU A 73 -6.06 -14.16 -7.72
C LEU A 73 -4.72 -13.91 -7.01
N ILE A 74 -3.69 -14.68 -7.38
CA ILE A 74 -2.34 -14.57 -6.79
C ILE A 74 -1.77 -13.18 -7.02
N VAL A 75 -1.90 -12.64 -8.23
CA VAL A 75 -1.40 -11.29 -8.58
C VAL A 75 -2.06 -10.22 -7.71
N LYS A 76 -3.36 -10.34 -7.42
CA LYS A 76 -4.09 -9.37 -6.58
C LYS A 76 -3.70 -9.44 -5.11
N LEU A 77 -3.33 -10.61 -4.60
CA LEU A 77 -2.98 -10.80 -3.19
C LEU A 77 -1.50 -10.60 -2.89
N MET A 78 -0.62 -10.83 -3.89
CA MET A 78 0.82 -10.86 -3.71
C MET A 78 1.42 -9.57 -3.14
N PRO A 79 1.08 -8.35 -3.62
CA PRO A 79 1.63 -7.13 -3.05
C PRO A 79 1.26 -6.97 -1.57
N GLY A 80 0.02 -7.27 -1.19
CA GLY A 80 -0.44 -7.21 0.19
C GLY A 80 0.26 -8.22 1.09
N ALA A 81 0.47 -9.44 0.60
CA ALA A 81 1.21 -10.47 1.33
C ALA A 81 2.68 -10.07 1.55
N LEU A 82 3.34 -9.51 0.53
CA LEU A 82 4.71 -9.03 0.65
C LEU A 82 4.83 -7.83 1.61
N LEU A 83 3.90 -6.88 1.52
CA LEU A 83 3.83 -5.78 2.48
C LEU A 83 3.60 -6.30 3.90
N LEU A 84 2.73 -7.28 4.09
CA LEU A 84 2.47 -7.89 5.39
C LEU A 84 3.75 -8.51 5.98
N VAL A 85 4.51 -9.28 5.18
CA VAL A 85 5.79 -9.86 5.61
C VAL A 85 6.80 -8.79 6.04
N VAL A 86 6.86 -7.66 5.33
CA VAL A 86 7.76 -6.54 5.67
C VAL A 86 7.28 -5.79 6.90
N PHE A 87 5.96 -5.56 7.02
CA PHE A 87 5.42 -4.69 8.08
C PHE A 87 5.17 -5.39 9.40
N ILE A 88 4.98 -6.72 9.45
CA ILE A 88 4.86 -7.46 10.72
C ILE A 88 6.06 -7.19 11.65
N PRO A 89 7.32 -7.39 11.25
CA PRO A 89 8.45 -7.11 12.12
C PRO A 89 8.57 -5.61 12.49
N ILE A 90 8.27 -4.69 11.56
CA ILE A 90 8.30 -3.25 11.84
C ILE A 90 7.26 -2.89 12.91
N HIS A 91 6.03 -3.38 12.79
CA HIS A 91 4.99 -3.14 13.79
C HIS A 91 5.29 -3.81 15.13
N PHE A 92 5.95 -4.96 15.13
CA PHE A 92 6.42 -5.61 16.36
C PHE A 92 7.47 -4.76 17.07
N MET A 93 8.45 -4.20 16.34
CA MET A 93 9.47 -3.30 16.91
C MET A 93 8.88 -1.98 17.43
N LEU A 94 7.77 -1.53 16.89
CA LEU A 94 7.11 -0.28 17.26
C LEU A 94 5.88 -0.51 18.18
N TRP A 95 5.75 -1.71 18.76
CA TRP A 95 4.54 -2.11 19.47
C TRP A 95 4.15 -1.14 20.61
N ASP A 96 5.13 -0.64 21.34
CA ASP A 96 4.92 0.29 22.46
C ASP A 96 4.72 1.75 22.02
N LYS A 97 4.91 2.06 20.73
CA LYS A 97 4.78 3.42 20.19
C LYS A 97 3.38 3.77 19.76
N PHE A 98 2.57 2.76 19.43
CA PHE A 98 1.23 2.94 18.88
C PHE A 98 0.22 2.06 19.62
N PRO A 99 -1.06 2.45 19.66
CA PRO A 99 -2.10 1.61 20.27
C PRO A 99 -2.31 0.33 19.45
N VAL A 100 -2.68 -0.76 20.13
CA VAL A 100 -2.87 -2.09 19.52
C VAL A 100 -3.81 -2.05 18.32
N TRP A 101 -4.90 -1.31 18.41
CA TRP A 101 -5.87 -1.18 17.31
C TRP A 101 -5.24 -0.61 16.02
N TYR A 102 -4.26 0.29 16.14
CA TYR A 102 -3.55 0.85 14.98
C TYR A 102 -2.75 -0.22 14.26
N HIS A 103 -1.98 -1.02 14.99
CA HIS A 103 -1.20 -2.13 14.42
C HIS A 103 -2.11 -3.13 13.71
N LEU A 104 -3.17 -3.57 14.39
CA LEU A 104 -4.10 -4.57 13.85
C LEU A 104 -4.84 -4.04 12.62
N THR A 105 -5.33 -2.80 12.66
CA THR A 105 -6.02 -2.19 11.52
C THR A 105 -5.11 -2.06 10.30
N PHE A 106 -3.88 -1.58 10.50
CA PHE A 106 -2.91 -1.45 9.41
C PHE A 106 -2.60 -2.80 8.79
N LEU A 107 -2.14 -3.76 9.58
CA LEU A 107 -1.72 -5.08 9.09
C LEU A 107 -2.89 -5.86 8.44
N ALA A 108 -4.06 -5.85 9.06
CA ALA A 108 -5.24 -6.54 8.53
C ALA A 108 -5.77 -5.93 7.22
N SER A 109 -5.52 -4.65 6.98
CA SER A 109 -5.97 -3.95 5.77
C SER A 109 -5.13 -4.24 4.52
N LEU A 110 -3.87 -4.65 4.66
CA LEU A 110 -2.92 -4.75 3.55
C LEU A 110 -3.40 -5.71 2.45
N VAL A 111 -3.78 -6.93 2.80
CA VAL A 111 -4.20 -7.94 1.82
C VAL A 111 -5.57 -7.63 1.20
N PRO A 112 -6.63 -7.28 1.97
CA PRO A 112 -7.91 -6.91 1.39
C PRO A 112 -7.84 -5.70 0.46
N LEU A 113 -7.07 -4.67 0.83
CA LEU A 113 -6.99 -3.45 0.02
C LEU A 113 -6.20 -3.67 -1.28
N THR A 114 -5.13 -4.49 -1.27
CA THR A 114 -4.48 -4.86 -2.54
C THR A 114 -5.40 -5.68 -3.44
N TYR A 115 -6.22 -6.55 -2.87
CA TYR A 115 -7.23 -7.29 -3.64
C TYR A 115 -8.25 -6.34 -4.28
N VAL A 116 -8.79 -5.37 -3.54
CA VAL A 116 -9.72 -4.37 -4.07
C VAL A 116 -9.06 -3.53 -5.15
N GLY A 117 -7.86 -3.00 -4.90
CA GLY A 117 -7.07 -2.27 -5.90
C GLY A 117 -6.81 -3.11 -7.15
N GLY A 118 -6.49 -4.37 -6.97
CA GLY A 118 -6.30 -5.34 -8.07
C GLY A 118 -7.56 -5.56 -8.90
N LYS A 119 -8.73 -5.61 -8.27
CA LYS A 119 -10.02 -5.68 -8.98
C LYS A 119 -10.28 -4.45 -9.84
N ILE A 120 -9.97 -3.27 -9.31
CA ILE A 120 -10.10 -2.01 -10.07
C ILE A 120 -9.12 -2.00 -11.27
N GLY A 121 -7.89 -2.46 -11.06
CA GLY A 121 -6.86 -2.52 -12.11
C GLY A 121 -7.18 -3.53 -13.21
N GLU A 122 -7.80 -4.66 -12.90
CA GLU A 122 -8.26 -5.64 -13.89
C GLU A 122 -9.25 -5.06 -14.90
N ALA A 123 -10.08 -4.11 -14.46
CA ALA A 123 -11.06 -3.46 -15.32
C ALA A 123 -10.43 -2.44 -16.30
N ARG A 124 -9.14 -2.11 -16.15
CA ARG A 124 -8.43 -1.08 -16.92
C ARG A 124 -7.02 -1.52 -17.35
N PRO A 125 -6.87 -2.63 -18.12
CA PRO A 125 -5.55 -3.07 -18.56
C PRO A 125 -4.91 -2.04 -19.50
N LEU A 126 -3.61 -1.74 -19.29
CA LEU A 126 -2.85 -0.81 -20.14
C LEU A 126 -2.61 -1.34 -21.56
N MET A 127 -2.68 -2.65 -21.77
CA MET A 127 -2.59 -3.26 -23.09
C MET A 127 -3.86 -4.08 -23.35
N PRO A 128 -4.65 -3.73 -24.38
CA PRO A 128 -5.66 -4.62 -24.88
C PRO A 128 -5.01 -5.96 -25.21
N LEU A 129 -5.63 -7.06 -24.80
CA LEU A 129 -5.29 -8.36 -25.35
C LEU A 129 -5.41 -8.18 -26.86
N GLN A 130 -4.28 -8.26 -27.60
CA GLN A 130 -4.35 -8.35 -29.05
C GLN A 130 -5.25 -9.55 -29.34
N THR A 131 -6.46 -9.27 -29.75
CA THR A 131 -7.25 -10.24 -30.48
C THR A 131 -6.37 -10.60 -31.67
N ALA A 132 -5.86 -11.83 -31.68
CA ALA A 132 -5.20 -12.39 -32.84
C ALA A 132 -6.15 -12.18 -34.04
N VAL A 133 -5.76 -11.29 -34.92
CA VAL A 133 -6.37 -11.19 -36.21
C VAL A 133 -5.91 -12.44 -36.96
N GLU A 134 -6.82 -13.33 -37.21
CA GLU A 134 -6.66 -14.42 -38.16
C GLU A 134 -6.33 -13.86 -39.54
#